data_1f30333009ad4e08e606f6d8f67a4891
#
_entry.id   1f30333009ad4e08e606f6d8f67a4891
#
_cell.length_a   1.000
_cell.length_b   1.000
_cell.length_c   1.000
_cell.angle_alpha   90.00
_cell.angle_beta   90.00
_cell.angle_gamma   90.00
#
_symmetry.space_group_name_H-M   'P 1'
#
loop_
_entity.id
_entity.type
_entity.pdbx_description
1 polymer ?
#
loop_
_entity_poly.entity_id
_entity_poly.type
_entity_poly.pdbx_seq_one_letter_code
_entity_poly.pdbx_strand_id
1 'polypeptide(L)'
;ILDLRTLRGTVGETFVGEMSIICPKLKKNPSIDGYPDLVQCSTPEMVSYFDEYASQDSKEPFRYGGIEIKDTFGYKKTGIDLFDGEQRIGRINKRLEWKAHHQKTNHLLGLYSDYIDGYPTIIAAFYSDTLTPDDWTVRAEPKGDSAMTSFSTLQKSGFIKMKSGIR
;
A
#
# COMPACT_ATOMS: atom_id res chain seq x y z
N ILE A 1 -13.74 -12.38 -15.82
CA ILE A 1 -13.91 -11.06 -15.15
C ILE A 1 -13.05 -11.13 -13.90
N LEU A 2 -11.95 -10.36 -13.85
CA LEU A 2 -11.14 -10.23 -12.65
C LEU A 2 -11.96 -9.47 -11.58
N ASP A 3 -12.03 -10.01 -10.37
CA ASP A 3 -12.62 -9.26 -9.28
C ASP A 3 -11.71 -8.10 -8.86
N LEU A 4 -12.27 -7.08 -8.21
CA LEU A 4 -11.54 -5.88 -7.79
C LEU A 4 -10.42 -6.17 -6.78
N ARG A 5 -10.47 -7.28 -6.05
CA ARG A 5 -9.45 -7.67 -5.10
C ARG A 5 -8.21 -8.17 -5.82
N THR A 6 -8.41 -9.07 -6.78
CA THR A 6 -7.33 -9.58 -7.64
C THR A 6 -6.68 -8.44 -8.42
N LEU A 7 -7.49 -7.54 -8.97
CA LEU A 7 -6.98 -6.39 -9.74
C LEU A 7 -6.11 -5.46 -8.88
N ARG A 8 -6.53 -5.13 -7.66
CA ARG A 8 -5.71 -4.35 -6.71
C ARG A 8 -4.38 -5.01 -6.41
N GLY A 9 -4.42 -6.30 -6.13
CA GLY A 9 -3.21 -7.08 -5.89
C GLY A 9 -2.27 -7.01 -7.11
N THR A 10 -2.80 -7.21 -8.30
CA THR A 10 -2.00 -7.18 -9.54
C THR A 10 -1.37 -5.81 -9.77
N VAL A 11 -2.12 -4.72 -9.63
CA VAL A 11 -1.59 -3.35 -9.82
C VAL A 11 -0.53 -3.04 -8.75
N GLY A 12 -0.79 -3.34 -7.49
CA GLY A 12 0.17 -3.13 -6.40
C GLY A 12 1.46 -3.93 -6.61
N GLU A 13 1.37 -5.21 -6.93
CA GLU A 13 2.51 -6.08 -7.19
C GLU A 13 3.33 -5.63 -8.40
N THR A 14 2.67 -5.24 -9.49
CA THR A 14 3.35 -4.69 -10.67
C THR A 14 4.09 -3.41 -10.32
N PHE A 15 3.44 -2.51 -9.59
CA PHE A 15 4.06 -1.25 -9.15
C PHE A 15 5.31 -1.52 -8.28
N VAL A 16 5.22 -2.42 -7.31
CA VAL A 16 6.36 -2.81 -6.45
C VAL A 16 7.51 -3.38 -7.29
N GLY A 17 7.19 -4.25 -8.25
CA GLY A 17 8.17 -4.82 -9.18
C GLY A 17 8.91 -3.76 -9.98
N GLU A 18 8.17 -2.87 -10.63
CA GLU A 18 8.73 -1.77 -11.44
C GLU A 18 9.55 -0.79 -10.59
N MET A 19 9.05 -0.42 -9.41
CA MET A 19 9.79 0.47 -8.49
C MET A 19 11.11 -0.11 -8.04
N SER A 20 11.20 -1.42 -7.82
CA SER A 20 12.45 -2.09 -7.45
C SER A 20 13.49 -2.10 -8.58
N ILE A 21 13.05 -2.00 -9.84
CA ILE A 21 13.90 -1.88 -11.03
C ILE A 21 14.37 -0.43 -11.21
N ILE A 22 13.45 0.52 -11.10
CA ILE A 22 13.71 1.95 -11.38
C ILE A 22 14.54 2.58 -10.24
N CYS A 23 14.32 2.16 -9.00
CA CYS A 23 14.99 2.72 -7.83
C CYS A 23 15.92 1.68 -7.17
N PRO A 24 17.24 1.68 -7.48
CA PRO A 24 18.19 0.70 -6.92
C PRO A 24 18.32 0.71 -5.40
N LYS A 25 17.83 1.77 -4.74
CA LYS A 25 17.80 1.91 -3.28
C LYS A 25 16.62 1.22 -2.61
N LEU A 26 15.69 0.73 -3.40
CA LEU A 26 14.52 -0.02 -2.96
C LEU A 26 14.56 -1.41 -3.58
N LYS A 27 14.26 -2.43 -2.80
CA LYS A 27 14.09 -3.79 -3.28
C LYS A 27 12.71 -4.30 -2.88
N LYS A 28 12.11 -5.13 -3.71
CA LYS A 28 10.89 -5.84 -3.33
C LYS A 28 11.18 -6.71 -2.11
N ASN A 29 10.27 -6.72 -1.14
CA ASN A 29 10.38 -7.64 -0.01
C ASN A 29 10.43 -9.10 -0.53
N PRO A 30 11.39 -9.91 -0.10
CA PRO A 30 11.51 -11.29 -0.56
C PRO A 30 10.41 -12.21 -0.02
N SER A 31 9.81 -11.86 1.12
CA SER A 31 8.69 -12.61 1.70
C SER A 31 7.36 -12.13 1.13
N ILE A 32 6.47 -13.07 0.75
CA ILE A 32 5.14 -12.76 0.16
C ILE A 32 4.27 -11.95 1.13
N ASP A 33 4.34 -12.24 2.42
CA ASP A 33 3.63 -11.51 3.48
C ASP A 33 4.59 -10.59 4.27
N GLY A 34 5.74 -10.28 3.69
CA GLY A 34 6.77 -9.46 4.31
C GLY A 34 6.36 -7.99 4.40
N TYR A 35 6.90 -7.32 5.41
CA TYR A 35 6.64 -5.91 5.68
C TYR A 35 7.94 -5.11 5.77
N PRO A 36 8.02 -3.92 5.15
CA PRO A 36 7.09 -3.33 4.16
C PRO A 36 7.25 -3.97 2.75
N ASP A 37 6.37 -3.61 1.82
CA ASP A 37 6.37 -4.15 0.43
C ASP A 37 7.66 -3.82 -0.33
N LEU A 38 8.19 -2.60 -0.18
CA LEU A 38 9.49 -2.16 -0.68
C LEU A 38 10.43 -1.89 0.49
N VAL A 39 11.54 -2.61 0.56
CA VAL A 39 12.53 -2.49 1.62
C VAL A 39 13.68 -1.57 1.23
N GLN A 40 14.20 -0.83 2.19
CA GLN A 40 15.28 0.14 1.95
C GLN A 40 16.64 -0.55 1.88
N CYS A 41 17.37 -0.36 0.76
CA CYS A 41 18.68 -0.91 0.50
C CYS A 41 19.65 0.17 -0.03
N SER A 42 19.74 1.30 0.69
CA SER A 42 20.50 2.47 0.23
C SER A 42 21.96 2.49 0.63
N THR A 43 22.42 1.58 1.50
CA THR A 43 23.81 1.45 1.90
C THR A 43 24.31 0.00 1.74
N PRO A 44 25.62 -0.24 1.65
CA PRO A 44 26.16 -1.59 1.60
C PRO A 44 25.74 -2.47 2.78
N GLU A 45 25.63 -1.90 3.97
CA GLU A 45 25.15 -2.61 5.16
C GLU A 45 23.70 -3.08 5.00
N MET A 46 22.82 -2.21 4.49
CA MET A 46 21.42 -2.55 4.24
C MET A 46 21.29 -3.64 3.17
N VAL A 47 22.14 -3.61 2.14
CA VAL A 47 22.17 -4.65 1.09
C VAL A 47 22.62 -5.98 1.69
N SER A 48 23.69 -6.00 2.49
CA SER A 48 24.15 -7.23 3.16
C SER A 48 23.08 -7.82 4.07
N TYR A 49 22.40 -6.96 4.82
CA TYR A 49 21.29 -7.41 5.68
C TYR A 49 20.10 -7.93 4.85
N PHE A 50 19.82 -7.32 3.70
CA PHE A 50 18.76 -7.81 2.81
C PHE A 50 19.05 -9.23 2.33
N ASP A 51 20.27 -9.52 1.95
CA ASP A 51 20.66 -10.85 1.46
C ASP A 51 20.54 -11.91 2.57
N GLU A 52 20.89 -11.55 3.81
CA GLU A 52 20.66 -12.41 4.99
C GLU A 52 19.16 -12.60 5.26
N TYR A 53 18.39 -11.52 5.29
CA TYR A 53 16.96 -11.53 5.53
C TYR A 53 16.21 -12.37 4.50
N ALA A 54 16.58 -12.27 3.23
CA ALA A 54 15.98 -13.03 2.14
C ALA A 54 16.24 -14.55 2.28
N SER A 55 17.36 -14.94 2.89
CA SER A 55 17.71 -16.35 3.09
C SER A 55 16.92 -17.01 4.22
N GLN A 56 16.34 -16.23 5.13
CA GLN A 56 15.71 -16.71 6.35
C GLN A 56 14.20 -16.93 6.23
N ASP A 57 13.57 -16.56 5.12
CA ASP A 57 12.09 -16.53 4.96
C ASP A 57 11.39 -15.91 6.17
N SER A 58 11.95 -14.81 6.64
CA SER A 58 11.52 -14.16 7.87
C SER A 58 10.21 -13.40 7.64
N LYS A 59 9.26 -13.53 8.57
CA LYS A 59 8.04 -12.72 8.62
C LYS A 59 8.20 -11.48 9.51
N GLU A 60 9.36 -11.30 10.12
CA GLU A 60 9.65 -10.11 10.91
C GLU A 60 9.77 -8.89 9.99
N PRO A 61 9.32 -7.71 10.44
CA PRO A 61 9.47 -6.48 9.66
C PRO A 61 10.95 -6.22 9.31
N PHE A 62 11.19 -5.80 8.07
CA PHE A 62 12.55 -5.46 7.63
C PHE A 62 13.15 -4.36 8.50
N ARG A 63 14.29 -4.62 9.12
CA ARG A 63 14.92 -3.81 10.17
C ARG A 63 15.12 -2.34 9.77
N TYR A 64 15.47 -2.09 8.53
CA TYR A 64 15.76 -0.73 8.04
C TYR A 64 14.53 -0.02 7.47
N GLY A 65 13.35 -0.67 7.56
CA GLY A 65 12.12 -0.11 7.06
C GLY A 65 12.05 -0.06 5.53
N GLY A 66 11.18 0.79 5.02
CA GLY A 66 10.91 0.93 3.60
C GLY A 66 9.54 1.57 3.37
N ILE A 67 8.89 1.23 2.28
CA ILE A 67 7.62 1.82 1.88
C ILE A 67 6.57 0.72 1.78
N GLU A 68 5.51 0.86 2.56
CA GLU A 68 4.31 0.04 2.41
C GLU A 68 3.43 0.59 1.30
N ILE A 69 2.95 -0.29 0.42
CA ILE A 69 2.11 0.08 -0.72
C ILE A 69 0.66 -0.36 -0.45
N LYS A 70 -0.28 0.52 -0.67
CA LYS A 70 -1.70 0.18 -0.63
C LYS A 70 -2.39 0.72 -1.87
N ASP A 71 -2.99 -0.16 -2.64
CA ASP A 71 -3.78 0.23 -3.80
C ASP A 71 -5.28 0.20 -3.50
N THR A 72 -5.98 1.21 -3.98
CA THR A 72 -7.44 1.27 -3.99
C THR A 72 -7.93 1.42 -5.41
N PHE A 73 -8.72 0.46 -5.85
CA PHE A 73 -9.26 0.43 -7.20
C PHE A 73 -10.75 0.72 -7.18
N GLY A 74 -11.14 1.81 -7.85
CA GLY A 74 -12.52 2.18 -8.03
C GLY A 74 -13.31 2.52 -6.77
N TYR A 75 -14.56 2.92 -6.90
CA TYR A 75 -15.46 3.20 -5.80
C TYR A 75 -16.38 2.01 -5.49
N LYS A 76 -16.45 1.64 -4.23
CA LYS A 76 -17.02 0.37 -3.75
C LYS A 76 -18.53 0.22 -3.88
N LYS A 77 -19.29 1.26 -4.23
CA LYS A 77 -20.75 1.22 -4.05
C LYS A 77 -21.58 0.74 -5.25
N THR A 78 -21.06 0.74 -6.43
CA THR A 78 -21.92 0.47 -7.59
C THR A 78 -21.39 -0.53 -8.59
N GLY A 79 -20.18 -1.01 -8.49
CA GLY A 79 -19.65 -2.05 -9.39
C GLY A 79 -19.72 -1.74 -10.90
N ILE A 80 -20.44 -0.70 -11.27
CA ILE A 80 -20.81 -0.35 -12.64
C ILE A 80 -20.09 0.91 -13.13
N ASP A 81 -19.69 1.83 -12.23
CA ASP A 81 -19.06 3.10 -12.60
C ASP A 81 -17.53 2.98 -12.66
N LEU A 82 -17.02 1.95 -13.29
CA LEU A 82 -15.59 1.76 -13.51
C LEU A 82 -15.00 2.72 -14.55
N PHE A 83 -15.82 3.55 -15.20
CA PHE A 83 -15.43 4.35 -16.35
C PHE A 83 -15.30 5.86 -16.08
N ASP A 84 -15.60 6.33 -14.86
CA ASP A 84 -15.63 7.75 -14.52
C ASP A 84 -14.41 8.18 -13.67
N GLY A 85 -13.18 7.93 -14.14
CA GLY A 85 -11.95 8.21 -13.40
C GLY A 85 -11.82 9.66 -12.91
N GLU A 86 -12.10 10.63 -13.76
CA GLU A 86 -11.97 12.06 -13.41
C GLU A 86 -12.94 12.52 -12.31
N GLN A 87 -14.18 12.04 -12.34
CA GLN A 87 -15.16 12.38 -11.30
C GLN A 87 -14.80 11.78 -9.93
N ARG A 88 -14.02 10.71 -9.91
CA ARG A 88 -13.60 10.03 -8.69
C ARG A 88 -12.48 10.74 -7.96
N ILE A 89 -11.53 11.36 -8.65
CA ILE A 89 -10.48 12.19 -8.04
C ILE A 89 -11.13 13.29 -7.18
N GLY A 90 -12.18 13.92 -7.64
CA GLY A 90 -12.95 14.90 -6.85
C GLY A 90 -13.62 14.31 -5.60
N ARG A 91 -13.93 13.01 -5.58
CA ARG A 91 -14.54 12.31 -4.44
C ARG A 91 -13.51 11.75 -3.45
N ILE A 92 -12.26 11.54 -3.84
CA ILE A 92 -11.14 11.17 -2.96
C ILE A 92 -10.99 12.16 -1.79
N ASN A 93 -11.34 13.41 -2.01
CA ASN A 93 -11.33 14.44 -0.96
C ASN A 93 -12.20 14.12 0.25
N LYS A 94 -13.08 13.12 0.18
CA LYS A 94 -14.03 12.81 1.25
C LYS A 94 -13.78 11.49 1.95
N ARG A 95 -13.11 10.49 1.32
CA ARG A 95 -13.01 9.15 1.92
C ARG A 95 -12.00 8.24 1.22
N LEU A 96 -10.75 8.28 1.63
CA LEU A 96 -9.77 7.23 1.30
C LEU A 96 -9.73 6.22 2.46
N GLU A 97 -10.13 5.00 2.20
CA GLU A 97 -10.00 3.91 3.16
C GLU A 97 -8.86 2.99 2.71
N TRP A 98 -7.66 3.25 3.20
CA TRP A 98 -6.58 2.27 3.14
C TRP A 98 -6.60 1.42 4.40
N LYS A 99 -6.50 0.11 4.19
CA LYS A 99 -6.36 -0.84 5.27
C LYS A 99 -4.90 -1.22 5.37
N ALA A 100 -4.30 -1.02 6.53
CA ALA A 100 -2.96 -1.51 6.82
C ALA A 100 -3.03 -2.45 8.01
N HIS A 101 -2.35 -3.58 7.90
CA HIS A 101 -2.28 -4.57 8.97
C HIS A 101 -1.34 -4.13 10.09
N HIS A 102 -0.44 -3.19 9.82
CA HIS A 102 0.62 -2.79 10.73
C HIS A 102 0.49 -1.33 11.12
N GLN A 103 0.23 -1.07 12.39
CA GLN A 103 0.20 0.27 12.99
C GLN A 103 1.60 0.92 13.07
N LYS A 104 2.64 0.18 12.71
CA LYS A 104 4.04 0.65 12.77
C LYS A 104 4.51 1.29 11.46
N THR A 105 3.64 1.37 10.46
CA THR A 105 3.98 1.99 9.18
C THR A 105 4.06 3.49 9.32
N ASN A 106 5.24 4.06 9.16
CA ASN A 106 5.43 5.50 9.05
C ASN A 106 5.58 5.95 7.58
N HIS A 107 6.03 5.06 6.68
CA HIS A 107 6.15 5.31 5.25
C HIS A 107 5.07 4.54 4.50
N LEU A 108 4.04 5.24 4.06
CA LEU A 108 2.93 4.67 3.30
C LEU A 108 2.78 5.37 1.94
N LEU A 109 2.75 4.58 0.88
CA LEU A 109 2.35 5.03 -0.45
C LEU A 109 0.99 4.43 -0.79
N GLY A 110 -0.02 5.27 -0.80
CA GLY A 110 -1.36 4.90 -1.24
C GLY A 110 -1.54 5.19 -2.72
N LEU A 111 -1.86 4.17 -3.50
CA LEU A 111 -2.20 4.28 -4.89
C LEU A 111 -3.71 4.31 -5.05
N TYR A 112 -4.16 5.13 -5.96
CA TYR A 112 -5.54 5.14 -6.41
C TYR A 112 -5.59 4.81 -7.89
N SER A 113 -6.19 3.68 -8.21
CA SER A 113 -6.26 3.14 -9.55
C SER A 113 -7.69 3.11 -10.06
N ASP A 114 -7.86 3.28 -11.35
CA ASP A 114 -9.13 3.14 -12.05
C ASP A 114 -8.91 2.65 -13.48
N TYR A 115 -9.97 2.35 -14.18
CA TYR A 115 -9.91 2.06 -15.61
C TYR A 115 -9.95 3.35 -16.42
N ILE A 116 -8.95 3.56 -17.25
CA ILE A 116 -8.91 4.61 -18.26
C ILE A 116 -8.82 3.92 -19.63
N ASP A 117 -9.75 4.18 -20.50
CA ASP A 117 -9.83 3.56 -21.83
C ASP A 117 -9.74 2.02 -21.82
N GLY A 118 -10.29 1.41 -20.77
CA GLY A 118 -10.29 -0.05 -20.58
C GLY A 118 -9.02 -0.63 -19.97
N TYR A 119 -8.04 0.20 -19.57
CA TYR A 119 -6.80 -0.23 -18.95
C TYR A 119 -6.72 0.15 -17.47
N PRO A 120 -6.26 -0.75 -16.57
CA PRO A 120 -5.94 -0.40 -15.21
C PRO A 120 -4.86 0.69 -15.16
N THR A 121 -5.18 1.83 -14.57
CA THR A 121 -4.29 3.00 -14.57
C THR A 121 -4.22 3.59 -13.17
N ILE A 122 -3.01 3.87 -12.68
CA ILE A 122 -2.80 4.62 -11.44
C ILE A 122 -3.07 6.09 -11.74
N ILE A 123 -4.12 6.65 -11.14
CA ILE A 123 -4.59 8.01 -11.40
C ILE A 123 -4.19 9.00 -10.32
N ALA A 124 -3.81 8.54 -9.14
CA ALA A 124 -3.26 9.37 -8.08
C ALA A 124 -2.38 8.54 -7.13
N ALA A 125 -1.38 9.19 -6.55
CA ALA A 125 -0.55 8.62 -5.50
C ALA A 125 -0.52 9.57 -4.31
N PHE A 126 -0.56 9.01 -3.10
CA PHE A 126 -0.55 9.73 -1.83
C PHE A 126 0.56 9.14 -0.97
N TYR A 127 1.43 9.99 -0.45
CA TYR A 127 2.57 9.53 0.32
C TYR A 127 2.66 10.26 1.66
N SER A 128 3.06 9.54 2.69
CA SER A 128 3.50 10.11 3.95
C SER A 128 4.63 9.27 4.56
N ASP A 129 5.59 9.96 5.15
CA ASP A 129 6.69 9.41 5.95
C ASP A 129 6.57 9.79 7.44
N THR A 130 5.46 10.43 7.82
CA THR A 130 5.22 10.98 9.17
C THR A 130 4.04 10.33 9.89
N LEU A 131 3.55 9.19 9.39
CA LEU A 131 2.48 8.45 10.06
C LEU A 131 2.97 7.91 11.40
N THR A 132 2.07 7.91 12.37
CA THR A 132 2.28 7.35 13.71
C THR A 132 1.17 6.36 14.04
N PRO A 133 1.30 5.54 15.08
CA PRO A 133 0.21 4.66 15.52
C PRO A 133 -1.11 5.39 15.78
N ASP A 134 -1.06 6.65 16.22
CA ASP A 134 -2.25 7.48 16.49
C ASP A 134 -3.01 7.90 15.23
N ASP A 135 -2.40 7.75 14.06
CA ASP A 135 -3.05 8.02 12.79
C ASP A 135 -3.92 6.84 12.31
N TRP A 136 -3.95 5.76 13.06
CA TRP A 136 -4.67 4.54 12.71
C TRP A 136 -5.75 4.21 13.73
N THR A 137 -6.88 3.72 13.25
CA THR A 137 -7.92 3.11 14.10
C THR A 137 -7.78 1.60 14.04
N VAL A 138 -7.57 0.97 15.18
CA VAL A 138 -7.69 -0.48 15.29
C VAL A 138 -9.17 -0.83 15.13
N ARG A 139 -9.51 -1.57 14.11
CA ARG A 139 -10.82 -2.21 14.01
C ARG A 139 -10.71 -3.63 14.54
N ALA A 140 -11.77 -4.03 15.23
CA ALA A 140 -11.85 -5.32 15.88
C ALA A 140 -11.42 -6.49 14.98
N GLU A 141 -10.93 -7.54 15.63
CA GLU A 141 -10.57 -8.79 15.00
C GLU A 141 -11.70 -9.33 14.12
N PRO A 142 -11.37 -9.94 12.98
CA PRO A 142 -12.37 -10.57 12.14
C PRO A 142 -13.12 -11.63 12.95
N LYS A 143 -14.43 -11.60 12.89
CA LYS A 143 -15.27 -12.65 13.50
C LYS A 143 -15.20 -13.91 12.65
N GLY A 144 -14.96 -15.07 13.28
CA GLY A 144 -15.02 -16.37 12.65
C GLY A 144 -13.74 -16.78 11.91
N ASP A 145 -13.85 -17.77 11.04
CA ASP A 145 -12.75 -18.48 10.35
C ASP A 145 -12.03 -17.64 9.27
N SER A 146 -12.00 -16.31 9.41
CA SER A 146 -11.27 -15.44 8.49
C SER A 146 -9.77 -15.53 8.74
N ALA A 147 -9.00 -15.78 7.71
CA ALA A 147 -7.53 -15.73 7.75
C ALA A 147 -6.96 -14.31 8.02
N MET A 148 -7.81 -13.28 8.04
CA MET A 148 -7.40 -11.91 8.39
C MET A 148 -7.37 -11.74 9.90
N THR A 149 -6.20 -11.50 10.46
CA THR A 149 -6.00 -11.38 11.92
C THR A 149 -6.47 -10.05 12.49
N SER A 150 -6.23 -8.94 11.82
CA SER A 150 -6.73 -7.61 12.20
C SER A 150 -6.59 -6.65 11.03
N PHE A 151 -7.31 -5.53 11.06
CA PHE A 151 -7.08 -4.45 10.11
C PHE A 151 -7.23 -3.09 10.78
N SER A 152 -6.38 -2.17 10.37
CA SER A 152 -6.41 -0.77 10.77
C SER A 152 -6.92 0.08 9.60
N THR A 153 -7.60 1.17 9.92
CA THR A 153 -7.96 2.18 8.92
C THR A 153 -7.37 3.51 9.31
N LEU A 154 -6.99 4.28 8.30
CA LEU A 154 -6.41 5.59 8.51
C LEU A 154 -7.45 6.53 9.14
N GLN A 155 -7.06 7.24 10.19
CA GLN A 155 -7.86 8.30 10.82
C GLN A 155 -7.77 9.60 10.02
N LYS A 156 -8.57 10.60 10.42
CA LYS A 156 -8.55 11.93 9.79
C LYS A 156 -7.16 12.58 9.83
N SER A 157 -6.41 12.43 10.92
CA SER A 157 -5.04 12.94 11.05
C SER A 157 -4.10 12.32 10.01
N GLY A 158 -4.10 11.00 9.91
CA GLY A 158 -3.31 10.28 8.91
C GLY A 158 -3.72 10.63 7.48
N PHE A 159 -5.02 10.78 7.22
CA PHE A 159 -5.51 11.23 5.92
C PHE A 159 -4.98 12.62 5.54
N ILE A 160 -4.92 13.57 6.48
CA ILE A 160 -4.35 14.90 6.25
C ILE A 160 -2.86 14.80 5.90
N LYS A 161 -2.11 13.96 6.63
CA LYS A 161 -0.68 13.72 6.34
C LYS A 161 -0.47 13.13 4.94
N MET A 162 -1.27 12.14 4.57
CA MET A 162 -1.23 11.55 3.23
C MET A 162 -1.57 12.57 2.14
N LYS A 163 -2.55 13.42 2.38
CA LYS A 163 -2.99 14.45 1.42
C LYS A 163 -1.97 15.55 1.21
N SER A 164 -1.21 15.93 2.24
CA SER A 164 -0.14 16.93 2.13
C SER A 164 1.06 16.45 1.31
N GLY A 165 1.20 15.15 1.16
CA GLY A 165 2.25 14.50 0.36
C GLY A 165 1.90 14.28 -1.11
N ILE A 166 0.80 14.83 -1.61
CA ILE A 166 0.46 14.75 -3.04
C ILE A 166 1.49 15.55 -3.83
N ARG A 167 2.19 14.88 -4.72
CA ARG A 167 3.10 15.49 -5.70
C ARG A 167 2.65 15.15 -7.10
#